data_169b9c82703b80464b92caa3cfabb28c
#
_entry.id   169b9c82703b80464b92caa3cfabb28c
#
_cell.length_a   1.000
_cell.length_b   1.000
_cell.length_c   1.000
_cell.angle_alpha   90.00
_cell.angle_beta   90.00
_cell.angle_gamma   90.00
#
_symmetry.space_group_name_H-M   'P 1'
#
loop_
_entity.id
_entity.type
_entity.pdbx_description
1 polymer ?
#
loop_
_entity_poly.entity_id
_entity_poly.type
_entity_poly.pdbx_seq_one_letter_code
_entity_poly.pdbx_strand_id
1 'polypeptide(L)'
;MARLKIDYGIDLGTTNSAICRMDKGEVSVIKCDTTDDTMPSCVQFTKRKGIKVGKTAYNALKSDKRAATKTWGEGDSNIFVEFKRKMGTDDTYKGSYMDTAYTPEQLSAEVLKTLRSFVPDEEVSSVVITVPAMFKINQKDATLKAAELAGFKHCELLQEPIAAAMAYGLSSKQKDGYWMVFDFGGGTFDAALLKTEEGIMQVFDTEGNNFLGGKDLDNAMVDRLIIPHLQENNTIEEILADQSKKEILRAALKTYAEETKNQLSFKESYDIITNLGDLGEDDEGNELELDLTISQEQIEDVFAPVFQRAIDICLKLLERNNMDADKLDKIILVGGPTHSPILRRMLKEQFGDIIDTSIDPMTVVAKGAALYASTIDNEVKANVKMGTVALSIAYEATTVETIEFVTVKLNKADSAGDVPDKLTAKIARADGGWSSDVFELTERGDVVDCLLQEGKSNSFVITVYDFEGNILPCTPNEFTIIQGSKIGSATIPYNIGIEVWNEETEKAIFRSIKGLEKNKTLPAIGIENGLKTSNDIRPGLAEDFIKIPIYQAEYAGDGLPAIYFQYVSEVRLSGENLPAFLPAGSDIELTVKVDRSEKMSVEVYIPQLDHTEQIEVLTKKESVTH
;
A
#
# COMPACT_ATOMS: atom_id res chain seq x y z
N MET A 1 -2.35 -26.70 5.07
CA MET A 1 -3.81 -26.54 4.81
C MET A 1 -3.99 -25.13 4.28
N ALA A 2 -4.98 -24.89 3.41
CA ALA A 2 -5.26 -23.50 3.00
C ALA A 2 -5.81 -22.73 4.21
N ARG A 3 -5.37 -21.48 4.39
CA ARG A 3 -5.84 -20.60 5.46
C ARG A 3 -7.28 -20.15 5.18
N LEU A 4 -8.07 -20.02 6.21
CA LEU A 4 -9.47 -19.56 6.13
C LEU A 4 -9.56 -18.04 5.96
N LYS A 5 -8.60 -17.33 6.48
CA LYS A 5 -8.41 -15.89 6.31
C LYS A 5 -7.20 -15.63 5.43
N ILE A 6 -7.07 -14.42 4.91
CA ILE A 6 -5.90 -14.04 4.09
C ILE A 6 -4.61 -14.12 4.91
N ASP A 7 -4.61 -13.56 6.12
CA ASP A 7 -3.55 -13.60 7.14
C ASP A 7 -2.17 -13.02 6.74
N TYR A 8 -1.97 -12.65 5.49
CA TYR A 8 -0.72 -12.08 4.98
C TYR A 8 -0.88 -10.63 4.58
N GLY A 9 -0.01 -9.78 5.09
CA GLY A 9 0.12 -8.37 4.72
C GLY A 9 1.49 -8.05 4.16
N ILE A 10 1.54 -7.35 3.05
CA ILE A 10 2.76 -6.87 2.41
C ILE A 10 2.74 -5.35 2.35
N ASP A 11 3.79 -4.73 2.85
CA ASP A 11 4.15 -3.37 2.50
C ASP A 11 5.06 -3.41 1.27
N LEU A 12 4.53 -3.03 0.12
CA LEU A 12 5.29 -2.90 -1.13
C LEU A 12 5.85 -1.48 -1.23
N GLY A 13 6.95 -1.21 -0.55
CA GLY A 13 7.54 0.14 -0.50
C GLY A 13 8.37 0.51 -1.73
N THR A 14 8.55 1.82 -1.95
CA THR A 14 9.40 2.34 -3.03
C THR A 14 10.87 1.95 -2.86
N THR A 15 11.35 1.94 -1.61
CA THR A 15 12.76 1.66 -1.26
C THR A 15 12.91 0.29 -0.60
N ASN A 16 12.08 -0.02 0.39
CA ASN A 16 12.08 -1.28 1.11
C ASN A 16 10.67 -1.85 1.14
N SER A 17 10.57 -3.17 1.15
CA SER A 17 9.32 -3.91 1.28
C SER A 17 9.39 -4.91 2.42
N ALA A 18 8.25 -5.21 3.03
CA ALA A 18 8.15 -6.15 4.14
C ALA A 18 6.93 -7.06 3.99
N ILE A 19 7.00 -8.25 4.56
CA ILE A 19 5.87 -9.19 4.64
C ILE A 19 5.65 -9.59 6.10
N CYS A 20 4.39 -9.55 6.53
CA CYS A 20 3.97 -10.01 7.85
C CYS A 20 2.90 -11.09 7.72
N ARG A 21 2.82 -11.93 8.76
CA ARG A 21 1.83 -12.99 8.88
C ARG A 21 1.09 -12.88 10.21
N MET A 22 -0.23 -13.04 10.18
CA MET A 22 -1.03 -13.30 11.36
C MET A 22 -1.00 -14.80 11.65
N ASP A 23 -0.67 -15.18 12.86
CA ASP A 23 -0.70 -16.56 13.31
C ASP A 23 -1.16 -16.63 14.77
N LYS A 24 -2.26 -17.36 15.01
CA LYS A 24 -2.86 -17.54 16.35
C LYS A 24 -3.09 -16.24 17.14
N GLY A 25 -3.50 -15.18 16.44
CA GLY A 25 -3.77 -13.87 17.06
C GLY A 25 -2.54 -12.98 17.24
N GLU A 26 -1.35 -13.39 16.80
CA GLU A 26 -0.14 -12.59 16.85
C GLU A 26 0.37 -12.27 15.44
N VAL A 27 0.76 -11.01 15.21
CA VAL A 27 1.40 -10.60 13.97
C VAL A 27 2.90 -10.77 14.08
N SER A 28 3.46 -11.53 13.16
CA SER A 28 4.91 -11.73 13.05
C SER A 28 5.45 -11.18 11.73
N VAL A 29 6.61 -10.51 11.80
CA VAL A 29 7.36 -10.12 10.60
C VAL A 29 8.08 -11.36 10.06
N ILE A 30 7.91 -11.65 8.78
CA ILE A 30 8.64 -12.72 8.11
C ILE A 30 10.03 -12.18 7.76
N LYS A 31 11.06 -12.84 8.29
CA LYS A 31 12.45 -12.43 8.05
C LYS A 31 12.84 -12.60 6.59
N CYS A 32 13.39 -11.54 6.02
CA CYS A 32 14.00 -11.51 4.70
C CYS A 32 15.48 -11.91 4.83
N ASP A 33 15.99 -12.73 3.92
CA ASP A 33 17.41 -13.13 3.91
C ASP A 33 17.99 -13.55 5.28
N THR A 34 17.20 -14.26 6.10
CA THR A 34 17.55 -14.82 7.44
C THR A 34 17.55 -13.84 8.62
N THR A 35 17.76 -12.55 8.44
CA THR A 35 17.97 -11.62 9.58
C THR A 35 17.16 -10.33 9.50
N ASP A 36 16.92 -9.81 8.30
CA ASP A 36 16.37 -8.49 8.10
C ASP A 36 14.83 -8.53 8.13
N ASP A 37 14.20 -7.52 8.70
CA ASP A 37 12.72 -7.38 8.75
C ASP A 37 12.14 -6.79 7.45
N THR A 38 13.01 -6.19 6.64
CA THR A 38 12.65 -5.58 5.36
C THR A 38 13.63 -6.00 4.26
N MET A 39 13.18 -5.93 3.03
CA MET A 39 13.97 -6.24 1.83
C MET A 39 14.00 -5.01 0.91
N PRO A 40 15.17 -4.58 0.39
CA PRO A 40 15.24 -3.53 -0.62
C PRO A 40 14.39 -3.87 -1.86
N SER A 41 13.58 -2.92 -2.33
CA SER A 41 12.79 -3.02 -3.57
C SER A 41 13.70 -2.79 -4.78
N CYS A 42 14.63 -3.74 -5.01
CA CYS A 42 15.70 -3.66 -5.99
C CYS A 42 15.75 -4.95 -6.81
N VAL A 43 15.82 -4.83 -8.14
CA VAL A 43 15.83 -5.97 -9.08
C VAL A 43 17.05 -5.87 -9.99
N GLN A 44 17.84 -6.93 -10.06
CA GLN A 44 19.03 -7.06 -10.90
C GLN A 44 18.86 -8.16 -11.94
N PHE A 45 19.16 -7.85 -13.20
CA PHE A 45 19.31 -8.85 -14.27
C PHE A 45 20.79 -9.19 -14.45
N THR A 46 21.10 -10.48 -14.51
CA THR A 46 22.49 -10.95 -14.61
C THR A 46 22.85 -11.41 -16.01
N LYS A 47 24.14 -11.42 -16.35
CA LYS A 47 24.65 -11.95 -17.63
C LYS A 47 24.16 -13.37 -17.97
N ARG A 48 23.87 -14.19 -16.95
CA ARG A 48 23.36 -15.56 -17.10
C ARG A 48 21.82 -15.62 -17.22
N LYS A 49 21.16 -14.49 -17.51
CA LYS A 49 19.70 -14.38 -17.63
C LYS A 49 18.93 -14.68 -16.33
N GLY A 50 19.61 -14.67 -15.19
CA GLY A 50 18.98 -14.81 -13.88
C GLY A 50 18.53 -13.45 -13.33
N ILE A 51 17.51 -13.47 -12.47
CA ILE A 51 17.01 -12.29 -11.74
C ILE A 51 17.45 -12.45 -10.28
N LYS A 52 17.99 -11.39 -9.71
CA LYS A 52 18.26 -11.25 -8.27
C LYS A 52 17.44 -10.08 -7.73
N VAL A 53 16.91 -10.25 -6.53
CA VAL A 53 16.06 -9.24 -5.88
C VAL A 53 16.56 -8.97 -4.47
N GLY A 54 16.25 -7.82 -3.93
CA GLY A 54 16.52 -7.47 -2.55
C GLY A 54 17.97 -7.06 -2.27
N LYS A 55 18.50 -7.45 -1.11
CA LYS A 55 19.81 -7.03 -0.59
C LYS A 55 20.97 -7.33 -1.53
N THR A 56 20.94 -8.50 -2.18
CA THR A 56 21.98 -8.89 -3.15
C THR A 56 22.02 -7.97 -4.36
N ALA A 57 20.85 -7.62 -4.91
CA ALA A 57 20.72 -6.68 -6.03
C ALA A 57 21.14 -5.27 -5.60
N TYR A 58 20.75 -4.86 -4.40
CA TYR A 58 21.06 -3.52 -3.88
C TYR A 58 22.56 -3.35 -3.60
N ASN A 59 23.23 -4.36 -3.05
CA ASN A 59 24.69 -4.33 -2.88
C ASN A 59 25.42 -4.26 -4.23
N ALA A 60 24.93 -4.95 -5.26
CA ALA A 60 25.48 -4.83 -6.59
C ALA A 60 25.28 -3.40 -7.17
N LEU A 61 24.13 -2.77 -6.93
CA LEU A 61 23.89 -1.37 -7.31
C LEU A 61 24.90 -0.43 -6.66
N LYS A 62 25.15 -0.58 -5.36
CA LYS A 62 26.17 0.23 -4.64
C LYS A 62 27.57 0.04 -5.26
N SER A 63 27.96 -1.20 -5.54
CA SER A 63 29.23 -1.52 -6.20
C SER A 63 29.32 -0.89 -7.60
N ASP A 64 28.26 -0.98 -8.41
CA ASP A 64 28.25 -0.43 -9.75
C ASP A 64 28.37 1.10 -9.73
N LYS A 65 27.67 1.78 -8.81
CA LYS A 65 27.76 3.23 -8.63
C LYS A 65 29.18 3.68 -8.25
N ARG A 66 29.82 2.97 -7.33
CA ARG A 66 31.23 3.23 -6.95
C ARG A 66 32.19 2.95 -8.10
N ALA A 67 32.00 1.85 -8.83
CA ALA A 67 32.86 1.49 -9.95
C ALA A 67 32.75 2.47 -11.14
N ALA A 68 31.61 3.15 -11.32
CA ALA A 68 31.40 4.13 -12.38
C ALA A 68 32.37 5.32 -12.31
N THR A 69 32.86 5.71 -11.12
CA THR A 69 33.85 6.77 -10.93
C THR A 69 35.22 6.44 -11.53
N LYS A 70 35.55 5.15 -11.70
CA LYS A 70 36.84 4.73 -12.28
C LYS A 70 36.93 4.99 -13.78
N THR A 71 35.80 4.98 -14.45
CA THR A 71 35.75 5.16 -15.91
C THR A 71 35.04 6.45 -16.31
N TRP A 72 34.49 7.16 -15.36
CA TRP A 72 33.61 8.32 -15.55
C TRP A 72 32.51 8.05 -16.59
N GLY A 73 32.00 6.83 -16.60
CA GLY A 73 30.96 6.38 -17.50
C GLY A 73 29.89 5.58 -16.75
N GLU A 74 28.64 5.92 -16.98
CA GLU A 74 27.55 5.05 -16.59
C GLU A 74 27.51 3.89 -17.57
N GLY A 75 27.79 2.68 -17.06
CA GLY A 75 27.53 1.45 -17.80
C GLY A 75 26.03 1.24 -17.97
N ASP A 76 25.63 0.37 -18.92
CA ASP A 76 24.23 -0.08 -19.02
C ASP A 76 23.79 -0.65 -17.67
N SER A 77 22.91 0.08 -16.99
CA SER A 77 22.36 -0.37 -15.73
C SER A 77 21.45 -1.59 -15.98
N ASN A 78 21.76 -2.70 -15.31
CA ASN A 78 20.91 -3.88 -15.29
C ASN A 78 20.27 -4.06 -13.91
N ILE A 79 20.27 -2.99 -13.09
CA ILE A 79 19.75 -2.97 -11.72
C ILE A 79 18.77 -1.82 -11.61
N PHE A 80 17.54 -2.14 -11.19
CA PHE A 80 16.42 -1.21 -11.17
C PHE A 80 15.87 -1.04 -9.76
N VAL A 81 15.59 0.21 -9.40
CA VAL A 81 14.99 0.65 -8.12
C VAL A 81 13.89 1.66 -8.39
N GLU A 82 13.07 1.95 -7.40
CA GLU A 82 12.04 3.03 -7.43
C GLU A 82 10.96 2.87 -8.51
N PHE A 83 10.83 1.72 -9.10
CA PHE A 83 9.84 1.45 -10.15
C PHE A 83 8.39 1.59 -9.65
N LYS A 84 8.14 1.52 -8.32
CA LYS A 84 6.82 1.80 -7.73
C LYS A 84 6.32 3.20 -8.09
N ARG A 85 7.21 4.19 -8.23
CA ARG A 85 6.85 5.57 -8.63
C ARG A 85 6.29 5.66 -10.05
N LYS A 86 6.55 4.66 -10.87
CA LYS A 86 6.12 4.58 -12.27
C LYS A 86 5.00 3.57 -12.50
N MET A 87 4.41 3.04 -11.42
CA MET A 87 3.25 2.16 -11.52
C MET A 87 2.09 2.84 -12.24
N GLY A 88 1.46 2.11 -13.16
CA GLY A 88 0.34 2.62 -13.95
C GLY A 88 0.73 3.60 -15.07
N THR A 89 2.04 3.72 -15.40
CA THR A 89 2.54 4.49 -16.55
C THR A 89 2.99 3.57 -17.69
N ASP A 90 3.30 4.14 -18.85
CA ASP A 90 3.85 3.41 -20.00
C ASP A 90 5.39 3.27 -19.94
N ASP A 91 6.02 3.67 -18.83
CA ASP A 91 7.47 3.54 -18.66
C ASP A 91 7.91 2.08 -18.72
N THR A 92 9.09 1.87 -19.29
CA THR A 92 9.71 0.55 -19.37
C THR A 92 11.18 0.61 -18.98
N TYR A 93 11.67 -0.50 -18.45
CA TYR A 93 13.05 -0.68 -18.01
C TYR A 93 13.76 -1.69 -18.91
N LYS A 94 14.90 -1.30 -19.45
CA LYS A 94 15.69 -2.15 -20.34
C LYS A 94 17.17 -2.05 -19.96
N GLY A 95 17.82 -3.20 -19.85
CA GLY A 95 19.27 -3.31 -19.66
C GLY A 95 19.88 -4.27 -20.67
N SER A 96 21.20 -4.27 -20.80
CA SER A 96 21.93 -5.08 -21.78
C SER A 96 21.79 -6.59 -21.57
N TYR A 97 21.44 -7.04 -20.36
CA TYR A 97 21.25 -8.47 -20.03
C TYR A 97 19.80 -8.93 -20.14
N MET A 98 18.89 -8.05 -20.57
CA MET A 98 17.47 -8.33 -20.70
C MET A 98 17.09 -8.60 -22.15
N ASP A 99 16.30 -9.65 -22.40
CA ASP A 99 15.80 -9.95 -23.75
C ASP A 99 14.68 -8.97 -24.14
N THR A 100 13.79 -8.65 -23.21
CA THR A 100 12.67 -7.70 -23.37
C THR A 100 12.73 -6.62 -22.31
N ALA A 101 12.11 -5.47 -22.57
CA ALA A 101 11.90 -4.45 -21.54
C ALA A 101 10.87 -4.94 -20.51
N TYR A 102 11.01 -4.51 -19.26
CA TYR A 102 10.09 -4.79 -18.16
C TYR A 102 9.28 -3.55 -17.81
N THR A 103 8.01 -3.74 -17.51
CA THR A 103 7.17 -2.67 -16.95
C THR A 103 7.38 -2.53 -15.44
N PRO A 104 6.96 -1.41 -14.83
CA PRO A 104 6.99 -1.25 -13.37
C PRO A 104 6.27 -2.38 -12.63
N GLU A 105 5.13 -2.85 -13.17
CA GLU A 105 4.36 -3.95 -12.61
C GLU A 105 5.13 -5.26 -12.62
N GLN A 106 5.87 -5.54 -13.69
CA GLN A 106 6.69 -6.75 -13.80
C GLN A 106 7.87 -6.73 -12.82
N LEU A 107 8.52 -5.56 -12.62
CA LEU A 107 9.58 -5.42 -11.62
C LEU A 107 9.02 -5.54 -10.19
N SER A 108 7.87 -4.93 -9.92
CA SER A 108 7.16 -5.08 -8.64
C SER A 108 6.76 -6.53 -8.38
N ALA A 109 6.35 -7.26 -9.42
CA ALA A 109 6.05 -8.67 -9.31
C ALA A 109 7.25 -9.51 -8.88
N GLU A 110 8.47 -9.20 -9.35
CA GLU A 110 9.69 -9.90 -8.90
C GLU A 110 9.98 -9.65 -7.40
N VAL A 111 9.72 -8.43 -6.89
CA VAL A 111 9.79 -8.14 -5.46
C VAL A 111 8.77 -8.97 -4.69
N LEU A 112 7.51 -8.98 -5.14
CA LEU A 112 6.42 -9.72 -4.49
C LEU A 112 6.66 -11.24 -4.50
N LYS A 113 7.18 -11.82 -5.61
CA LYS A 113 7.59 -13.24 -5.68
C LYS A 113 8.66 -13.57 -4.65
N THR A 114 9.62 -12.67 -4.50
CA THR A 114 10.73 -12.87 -3.56
C THR A 114 10.25 -12.80 -2.12
N LEU A 115 9.40 -11.81 -1.76
CA LEU A 115 8.78 -11.74 -0.42
C LEU A 115 7.97 -13.00 -0.11
N ARG A 116 7.16 -13.46 -1.06
CA ARG A 116 6.39 -14.70 -0.93
C ARG A 116 7.29 -15.92 -0.68
N SER A 117 8.48 -15.98 -1.30
CA SER A 117 9.41 -17.09 -1.15
C SER A 117 10.06 -17.20 0.22
N PHE A 118 10.00 -16.14 1.05
CA PHE A 118 10.47 -16.17 2.43
C PHE A 118 9.52 -16.88 3.40
N VAL A 119 8.34 -17.31 2.92
CA VAL A 119 7.41 -18.16 3.65
C VAL A 119 7.62 -19.62 3.22
N PRO A 120 8.43 -20.43 3.96
CA PRO A 120 8.81 -21.77 3.50
C PRO A 120 7.83 -22.87 3.90
N ASP A 121 6.93 -22.60 4.83
CA ASP A 121 6.07 -23.57 5.50
C ASP A 121 4.70 -23.75 4.85
N GLU A 122 4.29 -22.79 3.98
CA GLU A 122 3.04 -22.87 3.26
C GLU A 122 3.04 -22.07 1.94
N GLU A 123 2.08 -22.36 1.06
CA GLU A 123 1.88 -21.59 -0.16
C GLU A 123 0.98 -20.38 0.12
N VAL A 124 1.52 -19.17 -0.06
CA VAL A 124 0.76 -17.92 0.09
C VAL A 124 0.01 -17.63 -1.22
N SER A 125 -1.30 -17.86 -1.23
CA SER A 125 -2.16 -17.65 -2.39
C SER A 125 -2.93 -16.34 -2.37
N SER A 126 -3.12 -15.76 -1.18
CA SER A 126 -3.91 -14.54 -0.96
C SER A 126 -3.13 -13.58 -0.08
N VAL A 127 -3.29 -12.27 -0.32
CA VAL A 127 -2.49 -11.23 0.36
C VAL A 127 -3.24 -9.90 0.41
N VAL A 128 -2.99 -9.10 1.43
CA VAL A 128 -3.26 -7.67 1.45
C VAL A 128 -1.97 -6.92 1.12
N ILE A 129 -2.00 -6.06 0.12
CA ILE A 129 -0.86 -5.20 -0.26
C ILE A 129 -1.20 -3.75 0.05
N THR A 130 -0.27 -3.02 0.66
CA THR A 130 -0.50 -1.62 0.97
C THR A 130 -0.13 -0.69 -0.18
N VAL A 131 -0.88 0.40 -0.27
CA VAL A 131 -0.68 1.46 -1.26
C VAL A 131 -0.77 2.83 -0.58
N PRO A 132 -0.04 3.85 -1.04
CA PRO A 132 -0.21 5.22 -0.57
C PRO A 132 -1.66 5.68 -0.67
N ALA A 133 -2.12 6.52 0.27
CA ALA A 133 -3.48 7.05 0.25
C ALA A 133 -3.79 7.85 -1.02
N MET A 134 -2.77 8.54 -1.57
CA MET A 134 -2.85 9.36 -2.78
C MET A 134 -2.70 8.56 -4.09
N PHE A 135 -2.57 7.22 -4.03
CA PHE A 135 -2.48 6.43 -5.26
C PHE A 135 -3.74 6.57 -6.09
N LYS A 136 -3.52 6.86 -7.37
CA LYS A 136 -4.55 6.97 -8.37
C LYS A 136 -5.06 5.58 -8.80
N ILE A 137 -6.21 5.53 -9.42
CA ILE A 137 -6.86 4.28 -9.84
C ILE A 137 -5.91 3.43 -10.71
N ASN A 138 -5.24 4.05 -11.72
CA ASN A 138 -4.28 3.35 -12.57
C ASN A 138 -3.09 2.76 -11.79
N GLN A 139 -2.63 3.41 -10.71
CA GLN A 139 -1.55 2.91 -9.87
C GLN A 139 -2.01 1.74 -8.99
N LYS A 140 -3.25 1.76 -8.53
CA LYS A 140 -3.88 0.67 -7.78
C LYS A 140 -4.08 -0.56 -8.67
N ASP A 141 -4.63 -0.39 -9.88
CA ASP A 141 -4.76 -1.47 -10.87
C ASP A 141 -3.40 -2.07 -11.24
N ALA A 142 -2.38 -1.24 -11.41
CA ALA A 142 -1.01 -1.69 -11.65
C ALA A 142 -0.47 -2.51 -10.47
N THR A 143 -0.82 -2.16 -9.22
CA THR A 143 -0.44 -2.93 -8.03
C THR A 143 -1.14 -4.29 -8.00
N LEU A 144 -2.44 -4.34 -8.29
CA LEU A 144 -3.19 -5.60 -8.43
C LEU A 144 -2.60 -6.47 -9.55
N LYS A 145 -2.22 -5.85 -10.68
CA LYS A 145 -1.57 -6.55 -11.78
C LYS A 145 -0.20 -7.13 -11.39
N ALA A 146 0.58 -6.39 -10.60
CA ALA A 146 1.85 -6.90 -10.07
C ALA A 146 1.62 -8.11 -9.14
N ALA A 147 0.59 -8.10 -8.30
CA ALA A 147 0.22 -9.23 -7.45
C ALA A 147 -0.19 -10.46 -8.29
N GLU A 148 -1.00 -10.27 -9.34
CA GLU A 148 -1.36 -11.34 -10.28
C GLU A 148 -0.11 -11.95 -10.94
N LEU A 149 0.80 -11.11 -11.48
CA LEU A 149 2.05 -11.53 -12.08
C LEU A 149 2.99 -12.23 -11.08
N ALA A 150 2.88 -11.92 -9.80
CA ALA A 150 3.58 -12.61 -8.72
C ALA A 150 2.96 -13.97 -8.36
N GLY A 151 1.79 -14.29 -8.91
CA GLY A 151 1.10 -15.56 -8.74
C GLY A 151 0.18 -15.61 -7.52
N PHE A 152 -0.22 -14.47 -6.96
CA PHE A 152 -1.32 -14.41 -6.00
C PHE A 152 -2.65 -14.62 -6.72
N LYS A 153 -3.53 -15.41 -6.13
CA LYS A 153 -4.87 -15.71 -6.67
C LYS A 153 -5.89 -14.67 -6.23
N HIS A 154 -5.67 -14.10 -5.04
CA HIS A 154 -6.49 -13.05 -4.48
C HIS A 154 -5.60 -11.98 -3.86
N CYS A 155 -5.89 -10.71 -4.13
CA CYS A 155 -5.19 -9.57 -3.57
C CYS A 155 -6.17 -8.46 -3.24
N GLU A 156 -6.15 -7.99 -1.99
CA GLU A 156 -6.83 -6.77 -1.59
C GLU A 156 -5.82 -5.64 -1.34
N LEU A 157 -6.24 -4.41 -1.60
CA LEU A 157 -5.43 -3.23 -1.33
C LEU A 157 -5.89 -2.55 -0.04
N LEU A 158 -4.91 -2.03 0.72
CA LEU A 158 -5.15 -1.25 1.92
C LEU A 158 -4.29 0.02 1.88
N GLN A 159 -4.86 1.16 2.25
CA GLN A 159 -4.09 2.41 2.33
C GLN A 159 -3.05 2.34 3.46
N GLU A 160 -1.80 2.74 3.17
CA GLU A 160 -0.68 2.72 4.12
C GLU A 160 -0.98 3.40 5.45
N PRO A 161 -1.61 4.61 5.50
CA PRO A 161 -1.93 5.25 6.77
C PRO A 161 -2.98 4.47 7.59
N ILE A 162 -3.93 3.80 6.94
CA ILE A 162 -4.89 2.93 7.61
C ILE A 162 -4.17 1.72 8.21
N ALA A 163 -3.28 1.09 7.44
CA ALA A 163 -2.49 -0.03 7.93
C ALA A 163 -1.63 0.38 9.14
N ALA A 164 -0.91 1.51 9.06
CA ALA A 164 -0.13 2.01 10.18
C ALA A 164 -1.00 2.25 11.42
N ALA A 165 -2.11 2.93 11.26
CA ALA A 165 -3.04 3.22 12.35
C ALA A 165 -3.63 1.94 12.98
N MET A 166 -3.89 0.92 12.19
CA MET A 166 -4.36 -0.38 12.66
C MET A 166 -3.37 -1.05 13.60
N ALA A 167 -2.09 -1.01 13.23
CA ALA A 167 -1.04 -1.57 14.09
C ALA A 167 -0.95 -0.85 15.45
N TYR A 168 -1.10 0.48 15.48
CA TYR A 168 -1.09 1.27 16.71
C TYR A 168 -2.44 1.28 17.44
N GLY A 169 -3.54 1.10 16.73
CA GLY A 169 -4.90 1.18 17.27
C GLY A 169 -5.25 0.08 18.27
N LEU A 170 -4.58 -1.08 18.19
CA LEU A 170 -4.75 -2.17 19.13
C LEU A 170 -4.47 -1.76 20.60
N SER A 171 -3.54 -0.83 20.81
CA SER A 171 -3.17 -0.40 22.15
C SER A 171 -3.88 0.87 22.62
N SER A 172 -4.72 1.48 21.78
CA SER A 172 -5.37 2.76 22.09
C SER A 172 -6.71 2.57 22.79
N LYS A 173 -6.86 3.21 23.96
CA LYS A 173 -8.15 3.28 24.69
C LYS A 173 -9.03 4.46 24.24
N GLN A 174 -8.56 5.25 23.30
CA GLN A 174 -9.20 6.49 22.88
C GLN A 174 -10.27 6.19 21.82
N LYS A 175 -11.53 6.53 22.13
CA LYS A 175 -12.67 6.29 21.23
C LYS A 175 -12.88 7.40 20.19
N ASP A 176 -12.45 8.63 20.51
CA ASP A 176 -12.62 9.81 19.65
C ASP A 176 -11.34 10.62 19.63
N GLY A 177 -11.02 11.25 18.48
CA GLY A 177 -9.87 12.11 18.36
C GLY A 177 -9.26 12.17 16.95
N TYR A 178 -8.12 12.85 16.88
CA TYR A 178 -7.38 13.01 15.62
C TYR A 178 -5.96 12.48 15.76
N TRP A 179 -5.55 11.65 14.82
CA TRP A 179 -4.18 11.16 14.70
C TRP A 179 -3.57 11.64 13.39
N MET A 180 -2.27 11.81 13.38
CA MET A 180 -1.51 12.06 12.16
C MET A 180 -0.57 10.91 11.90
N VAL A 181 -0.59 10.37 10.68
CA VAL A 181 0.46 9.49 10.17
C VAL A 181 1.48 10.35 9.46
N PHE A 182 2.73 10.28 9.91
CA PHE A 182 3.89 10.97 9.35
C PHE A 182 4.75 9.91 8.65
N ASP A 183 4.53 9.72 7.36
CA ASP A 183 5.26 8.73 6.56
C ASP A 183 6.38 9.41 5.78
N PHE A 184 7.59 9.27 6.30
CA PHE A 184 8.80 9.77 5.66
C PHE A 184 9.58 8.60 5.05
N GLY A 185 9.26 8.30 3.79
CA GLY A 185 9.86 7.21 3.04
C GLY A 185 11.27 7.51 2.51
N GLY A 186 11.79 6.63 1.67
CA GLY A 186 13.11 6.82 1.07
C GLY A 186 13.18 7.94 0.03
N GLY A 187 12.05 8.36 -0.53
CA GLY A 187 12.01 9.42 -1.52
C GLY A 187 10.65 10.08 -1.70
N THR A 188 9.68 9.73 -0.87
CA THR A 188 8.35 10.34 -0.78
C THR A 188 8.07 10.68 0.68
N PHE A 189 7.26 11.69 0.88
CA PHE A 189 6.69 12.06 2.15
C PHE A 189 5.16 12.13 2.01
N ASP A 190 4.46 11.46 2.90
CA ASP A 190 3.01 11.45 2.98
C ASP A 190 2.56 11.75 4.41
N ALA A 191 1.68 12.72 4.57
CA ALA A 191 1.00 13.04 5.82
C ALA A 191 -0.48 12.68 5.68
N ALA A 192 -1.02 11.89 6.59
CA ALA A 192 -2.44 11.57 6.63
C ALA A 192 -3.03 11.96 7.98
N LEU A 193 -4.10 12.74 7.93
CA LEU A 193 -4.92 13.07 9.10
C LEU A 193 -6.01 12.01 9.23
N LEU A 194 -6.05 11.35 10.37
CA LEU A 194 -7.04 10.33 10.70
C LEU A 194 -8.00 10.88 11.74
N LYS A 195 -9.28 10.59 11.60
CA LYS A 195 -10.31 10.86 12.60
C LYS A 195 -10.79 9.55 13.18
N THR A 196 -10.85 9.46 14.50
CA THR A 196 -11.54 8.39 15.21
C THR A 196 -12.83 8.94 15.76
N GLU A 197 -13.96 8.28 15.52
CA GLU A 197 -15.29 8.62 16.02
C GLU A 197 -16.01 7.34 16.42
N GLU A 198 -16.45 7.26 17.68
CA GLU A 198 -17.03 6.05 18.29
C GLU A 198 -16.13 4.81 18.12
N GLY A 199 -14.81 5.00 18.16
CA GLY A 199 -13.82 3.95 17.95
C GLY A 199 -13.63 3.52 16.48
N ILE A 200 -14.31 4.16 15.52
CA ILE A 200 -14.13 3.92 14.09
C ILE A 200 -13.11 4.92 13.55
N MET A 201 -12.01 4.42 13.03
CA MET A 201 -10.92 5.22 12.46
C MET A 201 -11.02 5.28 10.94
N GLN A 202 -10.89 6.47 10.38
CA GLN A 202 -10.92 6.72 8.93
C GLN A 202 -9.92 7.80 8.53
N VAL A 203 -9.46 7.78 7.28
CA VAL A 203 -8.68 8.88 6.71
C VAL A 203 -9.59 10.08 6.53
N PHE A 204 -9.21 11.19 7.15
CA PHE A 204 -9.95 12.44 7.08
C PHE A 204 -9.45 13.33 5.93
N ASP A 205 -8.12 13.48 5.81
CA ASP A 205 -7.49 14.21 4.71
C ASP A 205 -6.01 13.80 4.59
N THR A 206 -5.39 14.09 3.43
CA THR A 206 -3.99 13.73 3.16
C THR A 206 -3.29 14.85 2.40
N GLU A 207 -1.98 14.97 2.63
CA GLU A 207 -1.08 15.87 1.90
C GLU A 207 0.27 15.17 1.73
N GLY A 208 1.01 15.44 0.65
CA GLY A 208 2.27 14.74 0.42
C GLY A 208 3.20 15.44 -0.56
N ASN A 209 4.39 14.87 -0.69
CA ASN A 209 5.39 15.30 -1.67
C ASN A 209 6.17 14.09 -2.21
N ASN A 210 6.01 13.81 -3.50
CA ASN A 210 6.64 12.69 -4.20
C ASN A 210 8.16 12.87 -4.43
N PHE A 211 8.73 14.00 -4.02
CA PHE A 211 10.15 14.35 -4.18
C PHE A 211 10.78 14.78 -2.86
N LEU A 212 10.27 14.29 -1.72
CA LEU A 212 10.82 14.56 -0.40
C LEU A 212 10.97 13.24 0.36
N GLY A 213 12.19 12.91 0.82
CA GLY A 213 12.41 11.66 1.53
C GLY A 213 13.86 11.47 1.96
N GLY A 214 14.22 10.27 2.38
CA GLY A 214 15.55 9.89 2.84
C GLY A 214 16.68 10.21 1.86
N LYS A 215 16.40 10.20 0.55
CA LYS A 215 17.36 10.57 -0.49
C LYS A 215 17.75 12.05 -0.49
N ASP A 216 16.84 12.92 -0.06
CA ASP A 216 17.15 14.34 0.09
C ASP A 216 18.12 14.56 1.24
N LEU A 217 18.01 13.76 2.30
CA LEU A 217 18.99 13.73 3.39
C LEU A 217 20.36 13.26 2.89
N ASP A 218 20.38 12.15 2.12
CA ASP A 218 21.62 11.63 1.53
C ASP A 218 22.27 12.67 0.61
N ASN A 219 21.51 13.28 -0.27
CA ASN A 219 21.99 14.31 -1.19
C ASN A 219 22.52 15.54 -0.41
N ALA A 220 21.80 16.00 0.61
CA ALA A 220 22.23 17.12 1.44
C ALA A 220 23.55 16.82 2.17
N MET A 221 23.74 15.60 2.66
CA MET A 221 25.00 15.16 3.28
C MET A 221 26.14 15.13 2.24
N VAL A 222 25.89 14.58 1.05
CA VAL A 222 26.89 14.58 -0.04
C VAL A 222 27.32 16.02 -0.39
N ASP A 223 26.34 16.90 -0.62
CA ASP A 223 26.62 18.26 -1.11
C ASP A 223 27.23 19.18 -0.05
N ARG A 224 26.87 19.02 1.23
CA ARG A 224 27.26 19.95 2.29
C ARG A 224 28.38 19.46 3.22
N LEU A 225 28.66 18.14 3.24
CA LEU A 225 29.70 17.58 4.09
C LEU A 225 30.75 16.80 3.29
N ILE A 226 30.33 15.85 2.42
CA ILE A 226 31.28 14.91 1.79
C ILE A 226 32.05 15.59 0.64
N ILE A 227 31.37 16.28 -0.29
CA ILE A 227 32.05 16.98 -1.40
C ILE A 227 32.98 18.08 -0.88
N PRO A 228 32.60 18.94 0.06
CA PRO A 228 33.52 19.93 0.64
C PRO A 228 34.78 19.30 1.26
N HIS A 229 34.61 18.19 1.99
CA HIS A 229 35.78 17.45 2.54
C HIS A 229 36.70 16.90 1.45
N LEU A 230 36.12 16.37 0.35
CA LEU A 230 36.93 15.90 -0.79
C LEU A 230 37.67 17.06 -1.46
N GLN A 231 37.06 18.26 -1.60
CA GLN A 231 37.70 19.45 -2.19
C GLN A 231 38.83 19.98 -1.33
N GLU A 232 38.80 19.79 -0.02
CA GLU A 232 39.90 20.19 0.88
C GLU A 232 41.10 19.26 0.78
N ASN A 233 40.89 18.00 0.38
CA ASN A 233 41.93 16.97 0.41
C ASN A 233 42.35 16.44 -0.98
N ASN A 234 41.61 16.75 -2.05
CA ASN A 234 41.83 16.29 -3.42
C ASN A 234 41.57 17.39 -4.43
N THR A 235 42.18 17.31 -5.59
CA THR A 235 41.94 18.21 -6.73
C THR A 235 40.77 17.65 -7.57
N ILE A 236 39.56 18.20 -7.41
CA ILE A 236 38.34 17.71 -8.09
C ILE A 236 37.53 18.80 -8.80
N GLU A 237 38.15 19.93 -9.12
CA GLU A 237 37.49 21.08 -9.73
C GLU A 237 37.00 20.77 -11.14
N GLU A 238 37.76 20.04 -11.95
CA GLU A 238 37.37 19.64 -13.31
C GLU A 238 36.26 18.58 -13.28
N ILE A 239 36.33 17.63 -12.31
CA ILE A 239 35.27 16.63 -12.09
C ILE A 239 33.96 17.34 -11.74
N LEU A 240 34.00 18.34 -10.84
CA LEU A 240 32.80 19.07 -10.42
C LEU A 240 32.27 20.05 -11.48
N ALA A 241 33.13 20.50 -12.41
CA ALA A 241 32.74 21.36 -13.53
C ALA A 241 32.06 20.58 -14.66
N ASP A 242 32.39 19.31 -14.82
CA ASP A 242 31.73 18.39 -15.77
C ASP A 242 30.47 17.81 -15.13
N GLN A 243 29.29 18.16 -15.67
CA GLN A 243 28.00 17.73 -15.11
C GLN A 243 27.87 16.22 -15.03
N SER A 244 28.33 15.47 -16.04
CA SER A 244 28.24 14.00 -16.06
C SER A 244 29.12 13.37 -14.99
N LYS A 245 30.40 13.78 -14.89
CA LYS A 245 31.32 13.30 -13.87
C LYS A 245 30.82 13.64 -12.46
N LYS A 246 30.32 14.85 -12.27
CA LYS A 246 29.73 15.30 -10.98
C LYS A 246 28.56 14.43 -10.55
N GLU A 247 27.67 14.08 -11.49
CA GLU A 247 26.52 13.20 -11.18
C GLU A 247 26.98 11.78 -10.84
N ILE A 248 27.96 11.25 -11.56
CA ILE A 248 28.56 9.95 -11.28
C ILE A 248 29.21 9.94 -9.89
N LEU A 249 30.02 10.97 -9.57
CA LEU A 249 30.64 11.10 -8.24
C LEU A 249 29.56 11.17 -7.14
N ARG A 250 28.57 12.05 -7.29
CA ARG A 250 27.47 12.17 -6.35
C ARG A 250 26.72 10.85 -6.13
N ALA A 251 26.46 10.10 -7.20
CA ALA A 251 25.80 8.80 -7.11
C ALA A 251 26.64 7.77 -6.33
N ALA A 252 27.95 7.78 -6.47
CA ALA A 252 28.86 6.94 -5.69
C ALA A 252 28.90 7.38 -4.22
N LEU A 253 29.10 8.66 -3.94
CA LEU A 253 29.16 9.22 -2.58
C LEU A 253 27.85 9.04 -1.81
N LYS A 254 26.71 9.09 -2.50
CA LYS A 254 25.39 8.83 -1.92
C LYS A 254 25.30 7.45 -1.27
N THR A 255 26.04 6.44 -1.76
CA THR A 255 26.05 5.11 -1.15
C THR A 255 26.67 5.11 0.25
N TYR A 256 27.64 5.98 0.49
CA TYR A 256 28.26 6.19 1.81
C TYR A 256 27.38 7.07 2.70
N ALA A 257 26.79 8.14 2.13
CA ALA A 257 25.87 9.02 2.85
C ALA A 257 24.65 8.26 3.41
N GLU A 258 24.04 7.35 2.62
CA GLU A 258 22.93 6.50 3.07
C GLU A 258 23.35 5.60 4.25
N GLU A 259 24.52 4.98 4.16
CA GLU A 259 25.03 4.15 5.25
C GLU A 259 25.27 4.98 6.52
N THR A 260 25.92 6.14 6.37
CA THR A 260 26.17 7.08 7.46
C THR A 260 24.89 7.58 8.11
N LYS A 261 23.91 7.98 7.33
CA LYS A 261 22.56 8.37 7.81
C LYS A 261 21.94 7.27 8.66
N ASN A 262 21.99 6.03 8.18
CA ASN A 262 21.42 4.89 8.90
C ASN A 262 22.16 4.63 10.23
N GLN A 263 23.49 4.71 10.26
CA GLN A 263 24.27 4.56 11.47
C GLN A 263 24.06 5.68 12.49
N LEU A 264 23.99 6.94 12.03
CA LEU A 264 23.78 8.11 12.88
C LEU A 264 22.35 8.20 13.45
N SER A 265 21.42 7.37 12.99
CA SER A 265 20.13 7.20 13.68
C SER A 265 20.27 6.54 15.06
N PHE A 266 21.38 5.83 15.30
CA PHE A 266 21.64 5.04 16.52
C PHE A 266 22.99 5.31 17.18
N LYS A 267 23.88 6.08 16.53
CA LYS A 267 25.24 6.41 17.01
C LYS A 267 25.45 7.91 16.99
N GLU A 268 26.29 8.40 17.89
CA GLU A 268 26.65 9.83 17.97
C GLU A 268 27.56 10.27 16.81
N SER A 269 28.40 9.35 16.30
CA SER A 269 29.29 9.58 15.16
C SER A 269 29.49 8.33 14.33
N TYR A 270 29.90 8.50 13.09
CA TYR A 270 30.24 7.43 12.16
C TYR A 270 31.40 7.81 11.26
N ASP A 271 32.34 6.86 11.07
CA ASP A 271 33.53 7.05 10.23
C ASP A 271 33.24 6.49 8.82
N ILE A 272 33.41 7.32 7.81
CA ILE A 272 33.41 6.91 6.40
C ILE A 272 34.86 6.69 5.99
N ILE A 273 35.23 5.45 5.75
CA ILE A 273 36.57 5.08 5.27
C ILE A 273 36.39 4.30 3.98
N THR A 274 36.98 4.79 2.89
CA THR A 274 37.04 4.07 1.60
C THR A 274 38.30 3.22 1.53
N ASN A 275 38.20 2.08 0.82
CA ASN A 275 39.40 1.32 0.49
C ASN A 275 40.03 1.90 -0.77
N LEU A 276 41.33 1.65 -0.96
CA LEU A 276 42.05 1.97 -2.19
C LEU A 276 41.30 1.45 -3.41
N GLY A 277 41.06 2.35 -4.37
CA GLY A 277 40.36 2.06 -5.59
C GLY A 277 38.84 1.87 -5.48
N ASP A 278 38.19 2.22 -4.37
CA ASP A 278 36.71 2.22 -4.25
C ASP A 278 36.09 3.39 -5.03
N LEU A 279 36.73 4.52 -5.01
CA LEU A 279 36.43 5.70 -5.85
C LEU A 279 37.49 5.79 -6.97
N GLY A 280 37.23 6.59 -8.00
CA GLY A 280 38.16 6.79 -9.10
C GLY A 280 39.35 7.68 -8.70
N GLU A 281 39.98 8.32 -9.69
CA GLU A 281 41.09 9.23 -9.52
C GLU A 281 40.60 10.68 -9.54
N ASP A 282 41.36 11.57 -8.88
CA ASP A 282 41.16 13.02 -8.94
C ASP A 282 41.66 13.62 -10.28
N ASP A 283 41.60 14.94 -10.43
CA ASP A 283 41.99 15.62 -11.67
C ASP A 283 43.52 15.53 -11.95
N GLU A 284 44.32 15.17 -10.95
CA GLU A 284 45.78 14.96 -11.06
C GLU A 284 46.17 13.47 -11.22
N GLY A 285 45.19 12.56 -11.18
CA GLY A 285 45.40 11.11 -11.28
C GLY A 285 45.78 10.45 -9.97
N ASN A 286 45.55 11.10 -8.82
CA ASN A 286 45.68 10.47 -7.51
C ASN A 286 44.36 9.75 -7.17
N GLU A 287 44.44 8.64 -6.44
CA GLU A 287 43.23 7.96 -5.97
C GLU A 287 42.40 8.84 -5.04
N LEU A 288 41.09 8.88 -5.29
CA LEU A 288 40.14 9.55 -4.41
C LEU A 288 39.91 8.72 -3.15
N GLU A 289 40.33 9.23 -2.01
CA GLU A 289 40.13 8.62 -0.71
C GLU A 289 39.18 9.47 0.14
N LEU A 290 38.30 8.82 0.86
CA LEU A 290 37.41 9.45 1.82
C LEU A 290 37.70 8.86 3.20
N ASP A 291 38.25 9.69 4.08
CA ASP A 291 38.45 9.44 5.51
C ASP A 291 37.80 10.60 6.27
N LEU A 292 36.55 10.40 6.68
CA LEU A 292 35.71 11.45 7.23
C LEU A 292 34.85 10.93 8.38
N THR A 293 35.01 11.50 9.56
CA THR A 293 34.11 11.28 10.68
C THR A 293 32.97 12.30 10.64
N ILE A 294 31.73 11.83 10.67
CA ILE A 294 30.53 12.67 10.73
C ILE A 294 29.80 12.42 12.05
N SER A 295 29.45 13.50 12.75
CA SER A 295 28.67 13.46 13.99
C SER A 295 27.20 13.83 13.79
N GLN A 296 26.34 13.47 14.77
CA GLN A 296 24.94 13.91 14.80
C GLN A 296 24.80 15.43 14.80
N GLU A 297 25.71 16.17 15.47
CA GLU A 297 25.71 17.62 15.50
C GLU A 297 25.91 18.21 14.09
N GLN A 298 26.87 17.68 13.33
CA GLN A 298 27.14 18.14 11.96
C GLN A 298 25.98 17.88 11.00
N ILE A 299 25.29 16.73 11.14
CA ILE A 299 24.14 16.43 10.27
C ILE A 299 22.87 17.19 10.67
N GLU A 300 22.79 17.74 11.87
CA GLU A 300 21.64 18.52 12.29
C GLU A 300 21.37 19.72 11.37
N ASP A 301 22.39 20.54 11.13
CA ASP A 301 22.31 21.70 10.24
C ASP A 301 22.00 21.30 8.78
N VAL A 302 22.32 20.05 8.42
CA VAL A 302 22.11 19.50 7.07
C VAL A 302 20.71 18.93 6.92
N PHE A 303 20.22 18.21 7.93
CA PHE A 303 18.95 17.47 7.86
C PHE A 303 17.75 18.30 8.31
N ALA A 304 17.92 19.22 9.27
CA ALA A 304 16.82 20.02 9.78
C ALA A 304 16.04 20.76 8.69
N PRO A 305 16.67 21.40 7.67
CA PRO A 305 15.92 22.05 6.59
C PRO A 305 15.08 21.07 5.74
N VAL A 306 15.53 19.82 5.60
CA VAL A 306 14.81 18.78 4.86
C VAL A 306 13.60 18.29 5.66
N PHE A 307 13.79 18.03 6.96
CA PHE A 307 12.70 17.66 7.85
C PHE A 307 11.68 18.77 8.04
N GLN A 308 12.12 20.03 8.07
CA GLN A 308 11.22 21.17 8.18
C GLN A 308 10.22 21.23 7.03
N ARG A 309 10.63 20.89 5.81
CA ARG A 309 9.72 20.80 4.65
C ARG A 309 8.58 19.81 4.89
N ALA A 310 8.87 18.66 5.52
CA ALA A 310 7.84 17.68 5.87
C ALA A 310 6.91 18.19 6.97
N ILE A 311 7.47 18.83 7.99
CA ILE A 311 6.70 19.46 9.07
C ILE A 311 5.77 20.56 8.51
N ASP A 312 6.27 21.38 7.59
CA ASP A 312 5.47 22.43 6.93
C ASP A 312 4.29 21.86 6.15
N ILE A 313 4.45 20.67 5.53
CA ILE A 313 3.34 19.95 4.87
C ILE A 313 2.30 19.52 5.90
N CYS A 314 2.72 18.99 7.05
CA CYS A 314 1.79 18.65 8.14
C CYS A 314 1.02 19.87 8.65
N LEU A 315 1.71 21.01 8.85
CA LEU A 315 1.07 22.25 9.29
C LEU A 315 0.05 22.76 8.26
N LYS A 316 0.35 22.72 6.98
CA LYS A 316 -0.61 23.05 5.90
C LYS A 316 -1.82 22.13 5.89
N LEU A 317 -1.61 20.84 6.14
CA LEU A 317 -2.71 19.86 6.25
C LEU A 317 -3.65 20.22 7.39
N LEU A 318 -3.10 20.59 8.57
CA LEU A 318 -3.90 21.04 9.71
C LEU A 318 -4.63 22.36 9.42
N GLU A 319 -3.93 23.36 8.89
CA GLU A 319 -4.50 24.67 8.54
C GLU A 319 -5.67 24.54 7.57
N ARG A 320 -5.53 23.71 6.52
CA ARG A 320 -6.59 23.44 5.54
C ARG A 320 -7.86 22.87 6.20
N ASN A 321 -7.69 22.11 7.28
CA ASN A 321 -8.77 21.50 8.03
C ASN A 321 -9.22 22.34 9.24
N ASN A 322 -8.77 23.60 9.36
CA ASN A 322 -9.06 24.51 10.49
C ASN A 322 -8.72 23.86 11.85
N MET A 323 -7.59 23.18 11.92
CA MET A 323 -7.09 22.49 13.10
C MET A 323 -5.76 23.10 13.56
N ASP A 324 -5.64 23.25 14.87
CA ASP A 324 -4.37 23.56 15.53
C ASP A 324 -3.66 22.25 15.95
N ALA A 325 -2.36 22.29 16.15
CA ALA A 325 -1.55 21.13 16.51
C ALA A 325 -1.98 20.49 17.86
N ASP A 326 -2.55 21.26 18.77
CA ASP A 326 -3.05 20.81 20.08
C ASP A 326 -4.31 19.93 20.00
N LYS A 327 -4.96 19.88 18.84
CA LYS A 327 -6.09 18.95 18.60
C LYS A 327 -5.66 17.56 18.18
N LEU A 328 -4.37 17.36 17.89
CA LEU A 328 -3.84 16.04 17.61
C LEU A 328 -3.59 15.29 18.91
N ASP A 329 -4.09 14.09 19.00
CA ASP A 329 -3.88 13.20 20.14
C ASP A 329 -2.63 12.34 19.98
N LYS A 330 -2.25 12.04 18.73
CA LYS A 330 -1.14 11.15 18.44
C LYS A 330 -0.52 11.43 17.06
N ILE A 331 0.80 11.29 16.97
CA ILE A 331 1.54 11.21 15.70
C ILE A 331 2.18 9.83 15.60
N ILE A 332 1.88 9.14 14.52
CA ILE A 332 2.41 7.81 14.17
C ILE A 332 3.53 7.99 13.16
N LEU A 333 4.69 7.41 13.43
CA LEU A 333 5.85 7.48 12.55
C LEU A 333 5.93 6.26 11.64
N VAL A 334 6.16 6.50 10.34
CA VAL A 334 6.37 5.48 9.30
C VAL A 334 7.62 5.83 8.51
N GLY A 335 8.37 4.80 8.10
CA GLY A 335 9.57 4.94 7.28
C GLY A 335 10.87 5.09 8.06
N GLY A 336 11.97 4.57 7.49
CA GLY A 336 13.28 4.50 8.13
C GLY A 336 13.86 5.82 8.63
N PRO A 337 13.79 6.93 7.86
CA PRO A 337 14.31 8.23 8.31
C PRO A 337 13.65 8.76 9.60
N THR A 338 12.48 8.26 9.99
CA THR A 338 11.81 8.65 11.25
C THR A 338 12.49 8.08 12.50
N HIS A 339 13.49 7.21 12.35
CA HIS A 339 14.40 6.85 13.44
C HIS A 339 15.34 8.00 13.85
N SER A 340 15.51 9.02 12.99
CA SER A 340 16.40 10.15 13.26
C SER A 340 16.05 10.88 14.57
N PRO A 341 16.98 11.01 15.52
CA PRO A 341 16.76 11.77 16.74
C PRO A 341 16.45 13.25 16.46
N ILE A 342 17.02 13.80 15.39
CA ILE A 342 16.81 15.17 14.95
C ILE A 342 15.33 15.40 14.59
N LEU A 343 14.78 14.54 13.73
CA LEU A 343 13.37 14.62 13.35
C LEU A 343 12.45 14.50 14.56
N ARG A 344 12.69 13.49 15.43
CA ARG A 344 11.86 13.25 16.62
C ARG A 344 11.86 14.45 17.56
N ARG A 345 13.01 15.10 17.74
CA ARG A 345 13.11 16.35 18.52
C ARG A 345 12.31 17.47 17.87
N MET A 346 12.49 17.73 16.56
CA MET A 346 11.74 18.75 15.82
C MET A 346 10.23 18.54 15.88
N LEU A 347 9.77 17.29 15.72
CA LEU A 347 8.35 16.96 15.85
C LEU A 347 7.83 17.22 17.27
N LYS A 348 8.61 16.86 18.31
CA LYS A 348 8.24 17.13 19.69
C LYS A 348 8.19 18.63 20.01
N GLU A 349 9.09 19.41 19.47
CA GLU A 349 9.10 20.88 19.61
C GLU A 349 7.87 21.51 18.92
N GLN A 350 7.44 20.98 17.77
CA GLN A 350 6.34 21.52 16.99
C GLN A 350 4.96 21.08 17.49
N PHE A 351 4.81 19.79 17.86
CA PHE A 351 3.52 19.18 18.14
C PHE A 351 3.35 18.72 19.60
N GLY A 352 4.40 18.81 20.42
CA GLY A 352 4.38 18.32 21.79
C GLY A 352 4.72 16.82 21.92
N ASP A 353 4.49 16.26 23.10
CA ASP A 353 4.87 14.88 23.44
C ASP A 353 3.78 13.85 23.07
N ILE A 354 3.36 13.90 21.81
CA ILE A 354 2.28 13.04 21.27
C ILE A 354 2.78 12.04 20.22
N ILE A 355 4.11 11.91 20.10
CA ILE A 355 4.74 11.02 19.12
C ILE A 355 4.78 9.61 19.70
N ASP A 356 4.15 8.65 19.01
CA ASP A 356 4.19 7.24 19.37
C ASP A 356 5.33 6.52 18.65
N THR A 357 6.26 5.97 19.41
CA THR A 357 7.42 5.21 18.93
C THR A 357 7.41 3.75 19.40
N SER A 358 6.27 3.25 19.86
CA SER A 358 6.14 1.91 20.43
C SER A 358 6.28 0.78 19.40
N ILE A 359 6.06 1.09 18.12
CA ILE A 359 6.19 0.14 17.01
C ILE A 359 7.31 0.62 16.06
N ASP A 360 8.05 -0.33 15.51
CA ASP A 360 9.09 -0.03 14.54
C ASP A 360 8.49 0.57 13.26
N PRO A 361 8.85 1.80 12.88
CA PRO A 361 8.33 2.48 11.70
C PRO A 361 8.65 1.79 10.36
N MET A 362 9.63 0.89 10.33
CA MET A 362 9.99 0.13 9.13
C MET A 362 9.03 -1.03 8.84
N THR A 363 8.27 -1.51 9.84
CA THR A 363 7.42 -2.71 9.71
C THR A 363 5.97 -2.46 10.09
N VAL A 364 5.66 -1.28 10.60
CA VAL A 364 4.32 -0.93 11.12
C VAL A 364 3.23 -1.11 10.07
N VAL A 365 3.48 -0.68 8.83
CA VAL A 365 2.53 -0.78 7.71
C VAL A 365 2.25 -2.24 7.35
N ALA A 366 3.29 -3.07 7.22
CA ALA A 366 3.12 -4.49 6.94
C ALA A 366 2.41 -5.24 8.07
N LYS A 367 2.67 -4.86 9.34
CA LYS A 367 1.96 -5.41 10.51
C LYS A 367 0.49 -5.07 10.48
N GLY A 368 0.14 -3.83 10.21
CA GLY A 368 -1.25 -3.40 10.08
C GLY A 368 -1.97 -4.08 8.91
N ALA A 369 -1.28 -4.26 7.79
CA ALA A 369 -1.82 -5.00 6.65
C ALA A 369 -2.12 -6.46 7.00
N ALA A 370 -1.25 -7.14 7.77
CA ALA A 370 -1.51 -8.51 8.23
C ALA A 370 -2.66 -8.59 9.26
N LEU A 371 -2.78 -7.58 10.13
CA LEU A 371 -3.95 -7.45 11.02
C LEU A 371 -5.24 -7.34 10.21
N TYR A 372 -5.27 -6.45 9.22
CA TYR A 372 -6.43 -6.31 8.32
C TYR A 372 -6.71 -7.59 7.56
N ALA A 373 -5.68 -8.24 7.01
CA ALA A 373 -5.80 -9.51 6.28
C ALA A 373 -6.46 -10.62 7.12
N SER A 374 -6.24 -10.63 8.43
CA SER A 374 -6.87 -11.62 9.33
C SER A 374 -8.37 -11.42 9.53
N THR A 375 -8.92 -10.29 9.10
CA THR A 375 -10.37 -10.02 9.15
C THR A 375 -11.10 -10.45 7.86
N ILE A 376 -10.36 -10.76 6.79
CA ILE A 376 -10.92 -11.03 5.46
C ILE A 376 -10.92 -12.53 5.19
N ASP A 377 -12.06 -13.05 4.74
CA ASP A 377 -12.21 -14.45 4.36
C ASP A 377 -11.38 -14.75 3.10
N ASN A 378 -10.69 -15.90 3.12
CA ASN A 378 -9.93 -16.35 1.97
C ASN A 378 -10.86 -17.04 0.98
N GLU A 379 -11.00 -16.50 -0.22
CA GLU A 379 -11.85 -17.07 -1.29
C GLU A 379 -11.34 -18.41 -1.81
N VAL A 380 -10.08 -18.75 -1.51
CA VAL A 380 -9.48 -20.03 -1.92
C VAL A 380 -10.01 -21.14 -1.02
N LYS A 381 -11.07 -21.84 -1.47
CA LYS A 381 -11.67 -22.97 -0.75
C LYS A 381 -10.64 -24.05 -0.45
N ALA A 382 -10.48 -24.39 0.81
CA ALA A 382 -9.70 -25.56 1.22
C ALA A 382 -10.41 -26.85 0.75
N ASN A 383 -9.67 -27.84 0.26
CA ASN A 383 -10.23 -29.18 0.04
C ASN A 383 -10.62 -29.78 1.39
N VAL A 384 -11.92 -29.86 1.65
CA VAL A 384 -12.47 -30.41 2.90
C VAL A 384 -12.30 -31.94 2.89
N LYS A 385 -11.63 -32.47 3.92
CA LYS A 385 -11.44 -33.92 4.05
C LYS A 385 -12.76 -34.61 4.43
N MET A 386 -12.97 -35.85 3.96
CA MET A 386 -14.09 -36.67 4.39
C MET A 386 -14.18 -36.76 5.92
N GLY A 387 -15.40 -36.66 6.45
CA GLY A 387 -15.66 -36.65 7.89
C GLY A 387 -15.51 -35.31 8.58
N THR A 388 -15.32 -34.20 7.84
CA THR A 388 -15.22 -32.87 8.41
C THR A 388 -16.59 -32.19 8.46
N VAL A 389 -16.97 -31.69 9.64
CA VAL A 389 -18.18 -30.91 9.87
C VAL A 389 -17.95 -29.47 9.41
N ALA A 390 -18.78 -29.00 8.47
CA ALA A 390 -18.72 -27.60 8.04
C ALA A 390 -19.52 -26.72 8.97
N LEU A 391 -18.93 -25.57 9.35
CA LEU A 391 -19.55 -24.56 10.20
C LEU A 391 -19.76 -23.27 9.42
N SER A 392 -20.78 -22.52 9.77
CA SER A 392 -20.96 -21.11 9.40
C SER A 392 -20.84 -20.29 10.66
N ILE A 393 -19.85 -19.36 10.68
CA ILE A 393 -19.58 -18.51 11.84
C ILE A 393 -19.84 -17.08 11.41
N ALA A 394 -20.65 -16.34 12.17
CA ALA A 394 -20.91 -14.93 11.93
C ALA A 394 -20.55 -14.12 13.19
N TYR A 395 -19.70 -13.11 13.03
CA TYR A 395 -19.20 -12.23 14.08
C TYR A 395 -18.62 -10.96 13.47
N GLU A 396 -18.45 -9.91 14.27
CA GLU A 396 -17.68 -8.73 13.87
C GLU A 396 -16.17 -9.00 14.07
N ALA A 397 -15.41 -8.98 12.98
CA ALA A 397 -13.98 -9.29 13.03
C ALA A 397 -13.15 -8.21 13.78
N THR A 398 -13.70 -6.99 13.91
CA THR A 398 -13.09 -5.89 14.69
C THR A 398 -14.16 -5.26 15.58
N THR A 399 -13.86 -5.01 16.85
CA THR A 399 -14.81 -4.42 17.81
C THR A 399 -14.11 -3.56 18.86
N VAL A 400 -14.78 -2.53 19.35
CA VAL A 400 -14.33 -1.72 20.50
C VAL A 400 -14.82 -2.29 21.83
N GLU A 401 -15.76 -3.23 21.78
CA GLU A 401 -16.35 -3.85 22.96
C GLU A 401 -15.44 -4.97 23.49
N THR A 402 -15.60 -5.32 24.75
CA THR A 402 -14.87 -6.43 25.40
C THR A 402 -15.60 -7.76 25.34
N ILE A 403 -16.80 -7.77 24.77
CA ILE A 403 -17.61 -8.97 24.50
C ILE A 403 -18.12 -8.88 23.08
N GLU A 404 -17.96 -9.98 22.33
CA GLU A 404 -18.48 -10.09 20.98
C GLU A 404 -19.44 -11.28 20.87
N PHE A 405 -20.56 -11.07 20.16
CA PHE A 405 -21.59 -12.07 19.93
C PHE A 405 -21.28 -12.90 18.70
N VAL A 406 -20.88 -14.14 18.89
CA VAL A 406 -20.49 -15.05 17.82
C VAL A 406 -21.61 -16.06 17.57
N THR A 407 -22.18 -16.04 16.37
CA THR A 407 -23.16 -17.05 15.95
C THR A 407 -22.45 -18.22 15.28
N VAL A 408 -22.67 -19.43 15.76
CA VAL A 408 -22.13 -20.67 15.18
C VAL A 408 -23.26 -21.56 14.71
N LYS A 409 -23.25 -21.96 13.42
CA LYS A 409 -24.25 -22.82 12.78
C LYS A 409 -23.60 -24.04 12.15
N LEU A 410 -24.31 -25.17 12.20
CA LEU A 410 -23.97 -26.32 11.39
C LEU A 410 -24.33 -26.06 9.92
N ASN A 411 -23.39 -26.28 9.01
CA ASN A 411 -23.64 -26.26 7.58
C ASN A 411 -23.61 -27.70 7.03
N LYS A 412 -24.75 -28.39 7.06
CA LYS A 412 -24.84 -29.78 6.61
C LYS A 412 -24.54 -29.92 5.12
N ALA A 413 -24.92 -28.93 4.31
CA ALA A 413 -24.78 -29.00 2.84
C ALA A 413 -23.31 -29.02 2.41
N ASP A 414 -22.43 -28.30 3.13
CA ASP A 414 -21.00 -28.19 2.84
C ASP A 414 -20.15 -29.17 3.69
N SER A 415 -20.77 -29.96 4.57
CA SER A 415 -20.08 -31.00 5.34
C SER A 415 -19.69 -32.18 4.48
N ALA A 416 -18.51 -32.76 4.71
CA ALA A 416 -17.98 -33.85 3.92
C ALA A 416 -18.22 -35.21 4.60
N GLY A 417 -19.27 -35.92 4.18
CA GLY A 417 -19.67 -37.22 4.71
C GLY A 417 -20.92 -37.17 5.60
N ASP A 418 -21.24 -38.30 6.26
CA ASP A 418 -22.38 -38.37 7.15
C ASP A 418 -22.16 -37.57 8.42
N VAL A 419 -23.04 -36.60 8.67
CA VAL A 419 -23.01 -35.73 9.86
C VAL A 419 -23.90 -36.39 10.93
N PRO A 420 -23.38 -36.64 12.17
CA PRO A 420 -24.20 -37.20 13.25
C PRO A 420 -25.41 -36.30 13.58
N ASP A 421 -26.50 -36.91 13.99
CA ASP A 421 -27.78 -36.22 14.28
C ASP A 421 -27.69 -35.25 15.48
N LYS A 422 -26.79 -35.53 16.42
CA LYS A 422 -26.56 -34.69 17.61
C LYS A 422 -25.10 -34.31 17.70
N LEU A 423 -24.85 -33.02 17.59
CA LEU A 423 -23.55 -32.43 17.73
C LEU A 423 -23.58 -31.36 18.84
N THR A 424 -22.47 -31.25 19.55
CA THR A 424 -22.23 -30.13 20.47
C THR A 424 -20.93 -29.45 20.13
N ALA A 425 -20.80 -28.19 20.51
CA ALA A 425 -19.58 -27.43 20.30
C ALA A 425 -19.16 -26.64 21.54
N LYS A 426 -17.91 -26.29 21.59
CA LYS A 426 -17.31 -25.42 22.60
C LYS A 426 -16.35 -24.46 21.93
N ILE A 427 -16.38 -23.20 22.34
CA ILE A 427 -15.42 -22.18 21.90
C ILE A 427 -14.45 -21.91 23.04
N ALA A 428 -13.16 -21.85 22.74
CA ALA A 428 -12.15 -21.45 23.72
C ALA A 428 -11.19 -20.44 23.09
N ARG A 429 -10.79 -19.42 23.87
CA ARG A 429 -9.75 -18.49 23.44
C ARG A 429 -8.39 -19.21 23.48
N ALA A 430 -7.59 -19.02 22.45
CA ALA A 430 -6.36 -19.79 22.23
C ALA A 430 -5.30 -19.63 23.35
N ASP A 431 -5.37 -18.51 24.11
CA ASP A 431 -4.54 -18.26 25.29
C ASP A 431 -4.96 -19.05 26.56
N GLY A 432 -6.08 -19.77 26.48
CA GLY A 432 -6.65 -20.52 27.60
C GLY A 432 -7.35 -19.68 28.67
N GLY A 433 -7.40 -18.34 28.51
CA GLY A 433 -7.96 -17.43 29.51
C GLY A 433 -9.49 -17.36 29.53
N TRP A 434 -10.17 -17.97 28.56
CA TRP A 434 -11.63 -18.01 28.49
C TRP A 434 -12.12 -19.20 27.67
N SER A 435 -13.28 -19.74 28.02
CA SER A 435 -14.03 -20.71 27.21
C SER A 435 -15.52 -20.60 27.46
N SER A 436 -16.33 -20.88 26.45
CA SER A 436 -17.78 -21.03 26.57
C SER A 436 -18.17 -22.28 27.35
N ASP A 437 -19.44 -22.35 27.78
CA ASP A 437 -20.09 -23.60 28.03
C ASP A 437 -20.22 -24.42 26.75
N VAL A 438 -20.54 -25.72 26.88
CA VAL A 438 -20.85 -26.57 25.73
C VAL A 438 -22.28 -26.26 25.27
N PHE A 439 -22.46 -25.99 23.97
CA PHE A 439 -23.75 -25.67 23.37
C PHE A 439 -24.13 -26.67 22.27
N GLU A 440 -25.40 -26.76 21.95
CA GLU A 440 -25.90 -27.64 20.89
C GLU A 440 -25.61 -27.01 19.52
N LEU A 441 -24.98 -27.78 18.62
CA LEU A 441 -24.65 -27.34 17.27
C LEU A 441 -25.73 -27.77 16.28
N THR A 442 -26.53 -26.80 15.82
CA THR A 442 -27.67 -27.03 14.91
C THR A 442 -27.57 -26.13 13.66
N GLU A 443 -28.40 -26.42 12.65
CA GLU A 443 -28.52 -25.55 11.45
C GLU A 443 -29.15 -24.18 11.77
N ARG A 444 -29.90 -24.05 12.87
CA ARG A 444 -30.39 -22.76 13.38
C ARG A 444 -29.24 -21.92 13.94
N GLY A 445 -28.28 -22.58 14.54
CA GLY A 445 -27.17 -21.98 15.25
C GLY A 445 -27.48 -21.57 16.67
N ASP A 446 -26.40 -21.22 17.37
CA ASP A 446 -26.44 -20.65 18.72
C ASP A 446 -25.54 -19.41 18.75
N VAL A 447 -25.81 -18.50 19.71
CA VAL A 447 -25.06 -17.26 19.91
C VAL A 447 -24.23 -17.38 21.19
N VAL A 448 -22.95 -17.20 21.08
CA VAL A 448 -21.98 -17.32 22.18
C VAL A 448 -21.34 -15.95 22.46
N ASP A 449 -21.37 -15.54 23.73
CA ASP A 449 -20.74 -14.31 24.20
C ASP A 449 -19.25 -14.53 24.43
N CYS A 450 -18.41 -14.17 23.44
CA CYS A 450 -16.97 -14.34 23.52
C CYS A 450 -16.30 -13.18 24.25
N LEU A 451 -15.64 -13.47 25.39
CA LEU A 451 -14.91 -12.48 26.17
C LEU A 451 -13.54 -12.20 25.54
N LEU A 452 -13.28 -10.93 25.24
CA LEU A 452 -12.06 -10.44 24.59
C LEU A 452 -11.07 -9.86 25.59
N GLN A 453 -9.78 -9.99 25.28
CA GLN A 453 -8.74 -9.20 25.92
C GLN A 453 -8.68 -7.83 25.24
N GLU A 454 -8.72 -6.79 26.07
CA GLU A 454 -8.67 -5.40 25.61
C GLU A 454 -7.33 -5.07 24.92
N GLY A 455 -7.41 -4.38 23.78
CA GLY A 455 -6.24 -3.93 23.03
C GLY A 455 -5.45 -5.06 22.35
N LYS A 456 -6.11 -6.18 22.05
CA LYS A 456 -5.45 -7.35 21.45
C LYS A 456 -6.26 -7.98 20.33
N SER A 457 -5.54 -8.72 19.51
CA SER A 457 -6.11 -9.72 18.63
C SER A 457 -6.42 -10.97 19.48
N ASN A 458 -7.66 -11.44 19.43
CA ASN A 458 -8.17 -12.57 20.20
C ASN A 458 -8.47 -13.74 19.27
N SER A 459 -7.67 -14.77 19.31
CA SER A 459 -7.89 -16.00 18.52
C SER A 459 -8.73 -16.99 19.32
N PHE A 460 -9.72 -17.60 18.68
CA PHE A 460 -10.61 -18.59 19.24
C PHE A 460 -10.56 -19.89 18.47
N VAL A 461 -10.70 -21.00 19.20
CA VAL A 461 -10.74 -22.35 18.62
C VAL A 461 -12.11 -22.95 18.92
N ILE A 462 -12.76 -23.53 17.90
CA ILE A 462 -14.00 -24.27 18.02
C ILE A 462 -13.69 -25.76 18.02
N THR A 463 -14.23 -26.46 19.01
CA THR A 463 -14.16 -27.92 19.09
C THR A 463 -15.58 -28.48 18.98
N VAL A 464 -15.79 -29.41 18.05
CA VAL A 464 -17.07 -30.07 17.83
C VAL A 464 -16.99 -31.50 18.37
N TYR A 465 -18.05 -31.94 19.05
CA TYR A 465 -18.17 -33.27 19.66
C TYR A 465 -19.40 -33.99 19.14
N ASP A 466 -19.29 -35.32 18.96
CA ASP A 466 -20.44 -36.19 18.77
C ASP A 466 -21.16 -36.47 20.10
N PHE A 467 -22.21 -37.30 20.04
CA PHE A 467 -23.01 -37.67 21.23
C PHE A 467 -22.25 -38.56 22.22
N GLU A 468 -21.13 -39.16 21.83
CA GLU A 468 -20.25 -39.96 22.69
C GLU A 468 -19.14 -39.12 23.31
N GLY A 469 -19.01 -37.86 22.90
CA GLY A 469 -17.98 -36.93 23.36
C GLY A 469 -16.66 -37.01 22.59
N ASN A 470 -16.63 -37.71 21.44
CA ASN A 470 -15.46 -37.76 20.57
C ASN A 470 -15.34 -36.46 19.80
N ILE A 471 -14.11 -35.97 19.60
CA ILE A 471 -13.82 -34.75 18.83
C ILE A 471 -13.93 -35.06 17.34
N LEU A 472 -14.75 -34.28 16.64
CA LEU A 472 -14.89 -34.32 15.20
C LEU A 472 -14.10 -33.18 14.54
N PRO A 473 -13.44 -33.43 13.40
CA PRO A 473 -12.81 -32.36 12.64
C PRO A 473 -13.89 -31.42 12.11
N CYS A 474 -13.68 -30.11 12.24
CA CYS A 474 -14.60 -29.08 11.73
C CYS A 474 -13.85 -28.00 10.93
N THR A 475 -14.58 -27.27 10.09
CA THR A 475 -14.05 -26.16 9.29
C THR A 475 -15.13 -25.09 9.09
N PRO A 476 -14.82 -23.78 9.39
CA PRO A 476 -13.63 -23.32 10.09
C PRO A 476 -13.58 -23.82 11.54
N ASN A 477 -12.38 -24.12 12.04
CA ASN A 477 -12.19 -24.53 13.43
C ASN A 477 -11.58 -23.42 14.31
N GLU A 478 -11.22 -22.29 13.71
CA GLU A 478 -10.67 -21.13 14.39
C GLU A 478 -11.13 -19.83 13.74
N PHE A 479 -11.20 -18.77 14.51
CA PHE A 479 -11.49 -17.41 14.08
C PHE A 479 -10.81 -16.41 14.98
N THR A 480 -10.64 -15.16 14.50
CA THR A 480 -9.95 -14.10 15.23
C THR A 480 -10.82 -12.86 15.28
N ILE A 481 -10.87 -12.24 16.48
CA ILE A 481 -11.54 -10.96 16.72
C ILE A 481 -10.50 -9.97 17.22
N ILE A 482 -10.37 -8.85 16.56
CA ILE A 482 -9.49 -7.76 16.96
C ILE A 482 -10.27 -6.81 17.87
N GLN A 483 -9.86 -6.73 19.14
CA GLN A 483 -10.42 -5.75 20.07
C GLN A 483 -9.52 -4.51 20.09
N GLY A 484 -10.11 -3.36 19.78
CA GLY A 484 -9.42 -2.07 19.66
C GLY A 484 -10.19 -1.13 18.76
N SER A 485 -9.49 -0.24 18.06
CA SER A 485 -10.13 0.65 17.10
C SER A 485 -10.71 -0.14 15.92
N LYS A 486 -11.98 0.07 15.63
CA LYS A 486 -12.63 -0.45 14.41
C LYS A 486 -12.18 0.41 13.23
N ILE A 487 -11.85 -0.23 12.12
CA ILE A 487 -11.49 0.53 10.93
C ILE A 487 -12.73 0.86 10.15
N GLY A 488 -12.91 2.15 9.87
CA GLY A 488 -13.84 2.63 8.88
C GLY A 488 -13.40 2.17 7.49
N SER A 489 -14.34 2.00 6.59
CA SER A 489 -14.00 1.71 5.19
C SER A 489 -13.11 2.83 4.64
N ALA A 490 -12.18 2.48 3.73
CA ALA A 490 -11.39 3.46 2.99
C ALA A 490 -12.28 4.51 2.34
N THR A 491 -11.74 5.68 2.06
CA THR A 491 -12.47 6.75 1.39
C THR A 491 -11.91 7.00 0.00
N ILE A 492 -12.72 7.52 -0.91
CA ILE A 492 -12.29 7.94 -2.25
C ILE A 492 -11.36 9.15 -2.11
N PRO A 493 -10.09 9.10 -2.58
CA PRO A 493 -9.13 10.20 -2.39
C PRO A 493 -9.33 11.38 -3.36
N TYR A 494 -10.15 11.20 -4.42
CA TYR A 494 -10.40 12.18 -5.48
C TYR A 494 -11.89 12.27 -5.80
N ASN A 495 -12.33 13.40 -6.38
CA ASN A 495 -13.64 13.45 -7.02
C ASN A 495 -13.58 12.65 -8.32
N ILE A 496 -14.46 11.69 -8.50
CA ILE A 496 -14.62 10.94 -9.75
C ILE A 496 -15.72 11.59 -10.56
N GLY A 497 -15.44 11.86 -11.83
CA GLY A 497 -16.38 12.51 -12.71
C GLY A 497 -16.22 12.09 -14.17
N ILE A 498 -17.06 12.61 -15.00
CA ILE A 498 -17.11 12.34 -16.45
C ILE A 498 -16.93 13.61 -17.25
N GLU A 499 -16.52 13.45 -18.51
CA GLU A 499 -16.57 14.50 -19.50
C GLU A 499 -17.98 14.59 -20.09
N VAL A 500 -18.53 15.79 -20.09
CA VAL A 500 -19.82 16.08 -20.72
C VAL A 500 -19.68 17.31 -21.61
N TRP A 501 -20.44 17.34 -22.71
CA TRP A 501 -20.51 18.49 -23.59
C TRP A 501 -21.45 19.55 -23.00
N ASN A 502 -20.97 20.77 -22.85
CA ASN A 502 -21.78 21.91 -22.43
C ASN A 502 -22.18 22.73 -23.66
N GLU A 503 -23.47 22.76 -23.97
CA GLU A 503 -24.03 23.45 -25.16
C GLU A 503 -23.89 24.98 -25.09
N GLU A 504 -23.92 25.58 -23.90
CA GLU A 504 -23.82 27.03 -23.73
C GLU A 504 -22.41 27.56 -23.99
N THR A 505 -21.40 26.79 -23.57
CA THR A 505 -19.98 27.16 -23.69
C THR A 505 -19.27 26.50 -24.88
N GLU A 506 -19.95 25.57 -25.57
CA GLU A 506 -19.40 24.73 -26.65
C GLU A 506 -18.07 24.07 -26.28
N LYS A 507 -18.00 23.53 -25.06
CA LYS A 507 -16.78 22.88 -24.50
C LYS A 507 -17.11 21.59 -23.80
N ALA A 508 -16.13 20.69 -23.83
CA ALA A 508 -16.10 19.52 -22.97
C ALA A 508 -15.70 19.93 -21.55
N ILE A 509 -16.59 19.72 -20.59
CA ILE A 509 -16.39 20.08 -19.18
C ILE A 509 -16.41 18.85 -18.30
N PHE A 510 -15.72 18.94 -17.16
CA PHE A 510 -15.79 17.96 -16.09
C PHE A 510 -17.09 18.11 -15.30
N ARG A 511 -17.72 16.99 -14.98
CA ARG A 511 -18.87 16.88 -14.09
C ARG A 511 -18.65 15.77 -13.09
N SER A 512 -18.63 16.09 -11.80
CA SER A 512 -18.51 15.10 -10.72
C SER A 512 -19.72 14.18 -10.70
N ILE A 513 -19.48 12.86 -10.55
CA ILE A 513 -20.56 11.89 -10.38
C ILE A 513 -21.03 11.96 -8.93
N LYS A 514 -22.32 12.26 -8.73
CA LYS A 514 -22.92 12.36 -7.41
C LYS A 514 -22.85 11.02 -6.67
N GLY A 515 -22.25 11.02 -5.47
CA GLY A 515 -21.99 9.84 -4.66
C GLY A 515 -20.54 9.36 -4.73
N LEU A 516 -19.71 9.92 -5.63
CA LEU A 516 -18.29 9.61 -5.78
C LEU A 516 -17.37 10.83 -5.57
N GLU A 517 -17.79 11.71 -4.67
CA GLU A 517 -16.99 12.86 -4.26
C GLU A 517 -15.81 12.41 -3.37
N LYS A 518 -14.75 13.21 -3.33
CA LYS A 518 -13.61 13.01 -2.41
C LYS A 518 -14.11 12.80 -0.98
N ASN A 519 -13.47 11.90 -0.26
CA ASN A 519 -13.75 11.49 1.12
C ASN A 519 -15.06 10.69 1.32
N LYS A 520 -15.72 10.25 0.25
CA LYS A 520 -16.81 9.28 0.37
C LYS A 520 -16.29 7.91 0.79
N THR A 521 -16.99 7.30 1.74
CA THR A 521 -16.67 5.97 2.29
C THR A 521 -16.91 4.86 1.26
N LEU A 522 -16.00 3.93 1.13
CA LEU A 522 -16.09 2.76 0.27
C LEU A 522 -16.79 1.57 0.98
N PRO A 523 -17.53 0.71 0.27
CA PRO A 523 -17.85 0.83 -1.16
C PRO A 523 -18.79 2.00 -1.44
N ALA A 524 -18.65 2.65 -2.58
CA ALA A 524 -19.45 3.79 -2.98
C ALA A 524 -20.14 3.56 -4.33
N ILE A 525 -21.31 4.16 -4.47
CA ILE A 525 -22.08 4.10 -5.71
C ILE A 525 -22.40 5.52 -6.12
N GLY A 526 -22.04 5.86 -7.36
CA GLY A 526 -22.41 7.12 -7.97
C GLY A 526 -23.36 6.90 -9.15
N ILE A 527 -24.28 7.83 -9.32
CA ILE A 527 -25.27 7.78 -10.40
C ILE A 527 -25.26 9.11 -11.13
N GLU A 528 -25.18 9.02 -12.45
CA GLU A 528 -25.32 10.17 -13.35
C GLU A 528 -26.46 9.94 -14.33
N ASN A 529 -27.45 10.79 -14.27
CA ASN A 529 -28.66 10.75 -15.10
C ASN A 529 -28.66 11.90 -16.11
N GLY A 530 -29.48 11.76 -17.14
CA GLY A 530 -29.67 12.83 -18.15
C GLY A 530 -28.52 12.91 -19.16
N LEU A 531 -27.72 11.86 -19.29
CA LEU A 531 -26.79 11.71 -20.39
C LEU A 531 -27.54 11.30 -21.66
N LYS A 532 -27.03 11.73 -22.82
CA LYS A 532 -27.64 11.41 -24.11
C LYS A 532 -26.60 10.85 -25.08
N THR A 533 -27.03 9.91 -25.91
CA THR A 533 -26.17 9.37 -26.97
C THR A 533 -25.82 10.46 -27.99
N SER A 534 -24.54 10.55 -28.37
CA SER A 534 -24.07 11.55 -29.36
C SER A 534 -24.33 11.13 -30.81
N ASN A 535 -24.48 9.84 -31.06
CA ASN A 535 -24.65 9.24 -32.39
C ASN A 535 -25.56 8.02 -32.34
N ASP A 536 -26.00 7.58 -33.51
CA ASP A 536 -26.75 6.33 -33.67
C ASP A 536 -25.88 5.13 -33.39
N ILE A 537 -26.43 4.11 -32.71
CA ILE A 537 -25.75 2.83 -32.43
C ILE A 537 -26.60 1.69 -32.98
N ARG A 538 -26.04 0.99 -33.96
CA ARG A 538 -26.70 -0.15 -34.61
C ARG A 538 -26.41 -1.44 -33.86
N PRO A 539 -27.40 -2.30 -33.62
CA PRO A 539 -27.19 -3.56 -32.92
C PRO A 539 -26.29 -4.50 -33.72
N GLY A 540 -25.43 -5.24 -33.01
CA GLY A 540 -24.47 -6.20 -33.58
C GLY A 540 -23.21 -5.58 -34.19
N LEU A 541 -23.02 -4.27 -34.13
CA LEU A 541 -21.85 -3.58 -34.67
C LEU A 541 -20.97 -3.01 -33.56
N ALA A 542 -19.78 -3.60 -33.36
CA ALA A 542 -18.83 -3.15 -32.36
C ALA A 542 -18.17 -1.80 -32.69
N GLU A 543 -18.14 -1.43 -33.99
CA GLU A 543 -17.64 -0.13 -34.47
C GLU A 543 -18.58 1.04 -34.21
N ASP A 544 -19.87 0.77 -33.99
CA ASP A 544 -20.83 1.80 -33.56
C ASP A 544 -20.79 1.89 -32.04
N PHE A 545 -20.23 2.96 -31.51
CA PHE A 545 -20.10 3.15 -30.06
C PHE A 545 -20.12 4.62 -29.66
N ILE A 546 -20.45 4.85 -28.40
CA ILE A 546 -20.18 6.12 -27.71
C ILE A 546 -19.14 5.91 -26.62
N LYS A 547 -18.42 6.98 -26.32
CA LYS A 547 -17.41 7.02 -25.26
C LYS A 547 -17.86 7.96 -24.18
N ILE A 548 -17.70 7.53 -22.94
CA ILE A 548 -17.89 8.36 -21.75
C ILE A 548 -16.54 8.37 -21.00
N PRO A 549 -15.71 9.41 -21.20
CA PRO A 549 -14.44 9.52 -20.52
C PRO A 549 -14.63 9.77 -19.02
N ILE A 550 -13.89 9.03 -18.19
CA ILE A 550 -13.87 9.16 -16.74
C ILE A 550 -12.59 9.89 -16.33
N TYR A 551 -12.74 10.87 -15.45
CA TYR A 551 -11.66 11.67 -14.90
C TYR A 551 -11.67 11.62 -13.38
N GLN A 552 -10.51 11.91 -12.77
CA GLN A 552 -10.38 12.18 -11.35
C GLN A 552 -9.83 13.59 -11.11
N ALA A 553 -10.36 14.27 -10.10
CA ALA A 553 -10.04 15.64 -9.76
C ALA A 553 -9.65 15.76 -8.27
N GLU A 554 -8.53 16.41 -7.98
CA GLU A 554 -8.06 16.64 -6.61
C GLU A 554 -8.91 17.67 -5.86
N TYR A 555 -9.58 18.55 -6.60
CA TYR A 555 -10.43 19.62 -6.08
C TYR A 555 -11.78 19.65 -6.82
N ALA A 556 -12.72 20.43 -6.29
CA ALA A 556 -14.02 20.61 -6.94
C ALA A 556 -13.82 21.34 -8.29
N GLY A 557 -14.17 20.65 -9.37
CA GLY A 557 -13.88 21.11 -10.73
C GLY A 557 -15.06 21.18 -11.68
N ASP A 558 -16.28 21.06 -11.15
CA ASP A 558 -17.49 21.09 -11.98
C ASP A 558 -17.57 22.34 -12.86
N GLY A 559 -17.78 22.10 -14.16
CA GLY A 559 -17.87 23.17 -15.17
C GLY A 559 -16.52 23.63 -15.73
N LEU A 560 -15.38 23.20 -15.17
CA LEU A 560 -14.07 23.47 -15.76
C LEU A 560 -13.79 22.52 -16.94
N PRO A 561 -12.93 22.93 -17.91
CA PRO A 561 -12.52 22.05 -19.00
C PRO A 561 -11.98 20.71 -18.50
N ALA A 562 -12.50 19.60 -19.00
CA ALA A 562 -12.11 18.24 -18.56
C ALA A 562 -10.61 17.98 -18.72
N ILE A 563 -9.96 18.59 -19.69
CA ILE A 563 -8.50 18.49 -19.94
C ILE A 563 -7.63 18.96 -18.76
N TYR A 564 -8.16 19.71 -17.81
CA TYR A 564 -7.42 20.12 -16.60
C TYR A 564 -7.33 19.03 -15.55
N PHE A 565 -8.07 17.95 -15.73
CA PHE A 565 -8.15 16.84 -14.80
C PHE A 565 -7.50 15.60 -15.36
N GLN A 566 -7.19 14.67 -14.45
CA GLN A 566 -6.54 13.44 -14.86
C GLN A 566 -7.56 12.48 -15.49
N TYR A 567 -7.31 12.12 -16.74
CA TYR A 567 -8.03 11.06 -17.42
C TYR A 567 -7.71 9.70 -16.77
N VAL A 568 -8.74 8.93 -16.39
CA VAL A 568 -8.62 7.61 -15.78
C VAL A 568 -8.87 6.53 -16.81
N SER A 569 -10.02 6.60 -17.46
CA SER A 569 -10.49 5.57 -18.38
C SER A 569 -11.62 6.08 -19.26
N GLU A 570 -12.12 5.26 -20.17
CA GLU A 570 -13.37 5.50 -20.90
C GLU A 570 -14.32 4.31 -20.76
N VAL A 571 -15.57 4.60 -20.54
CA VAL A 571 -16.66 3.66 -20.72
C VAL A 571 -17.03 3.65 -22.19
N ARG A 572 -17.10 2.47 -22.79
CA ARG A 572 -17.42 2.31 -24.20
C ARG A 572 -18.70 1.49 -24.34
N LEU A 573 -19.81 2.17 -24.62
CA LEU A 573 -21.07 1.54 -24.96
C LEU A 573 -21.07 1.24 -26.45
N SER A 574 -21.00 -0.02 -26.85
CA SER A 574 -20.98 -0.44 -28.26
C SER A 574 -22.30 -1.10 -28.68
N GLY A 575 -22.53 -1.15 -29.97
CA GLY A 575 -23.70 -1.86 -30.53
C GLY A 575 -23.63 -3.38 -30.44
N GLU A 576 -22.47 -3.94 -30.07
CA GLU A 576 -22.21 -5.39 -30.12
C GLU A 576 -23.28 -6.22 -29.37
N ASN A 577 -23.65 -5.75 -28.16
CA ASN A 577 -24.60 -6.44 -27.27
C ASN A 577 -25.97 -5.76 -27.21
N LEU A 578 -26.21 -4.69 -27.98
CA LEU A 578 -27.49 -4.00 -27.94
C LEU A 578 -28.60 -4.86 -28.55
N PRO A 579 -29.77 -4.97 -27.89
CA PRO A 579 -30.90 -5.76 -28.39
C PRO A 579 -31.63 -5.09 -29.59
N ALA A 580 -31.49 -3.78 -29.75
CA ALA A 580 -32.16 -3.00 -30.82
C ALA A 580 -31.38 -1.72 -31.14
N PHE A 581 -31.79 -1.05 -32.23
CA PHE A 581 -31.24 0.22 -32.67
C PHE A 581 -31.44 1.32 -31.63
N LEU A 582 -30.37 2.06 -31.32
CA LEU A 582 -30.37 3.16 -30.37
C LEU A 582 -30.07 4.47 -31.14
N PRO A 583 -31.03 5.36 -31.35
CA PRO A 583 -30.83 6.62 -32.07
C PRO A 583 -30.02 7.64 -31.24
N ALA A 584 -29.37 8.56 -31.93
CA ALA A 584 -28.73 9.71 -31.29
C ALA A 584 -29.76 10.52 -30.48
N GLY A 585 -29.34 11.05 -29.34
CA GLY A 585 -30.22 11.77 -28.39
C GLY A 585 -31.01 10.87 -27.45
N SER A 586 -30.84 9.54 -27.51
CA SER A 586 -31.43 8.61 -26.54
C SER A 586 -30.86 8.81 -25.13
N ASP A 587 -31.73 8.73 -24.12
CA ASP A 587 -31.30 8.84 -22.72
C ASP A 587 -30.52 7.60 -22.27
N ILE A 588 -29.46 7.83 -21.52
CA ILE A 588 -28.69 6.79 -20.83
C ILE A 588 -28.47 7.21 -19.38
N GLU A 589 -28.44 6.23 -18.49
CA GLU A 589 -28.14 6.38 -17.07
C GLU A 589 -26.85 5.62 -16.75
N LEU A 590 -25.91 6.28 -16.08
CA LEU A 590 -24.62 5.72 -15.72
C LEU A 590 -24.62 5.45 -14.22
N THR A 591 -24.35 4.19 -13.83
CA THR A 591 -24.09 3.82 -12.45
C THR A 591 -22.63 3.37 -12.34
N VAL A 592 -21.86 4.07 -11.53
CA VAL A 592 -20.46 3.73 -11.24
C VAL A 592 -20.36 3.21 -9.82
N LYS A 593 -19.84 1.99 -9.67
CA LYS A 593 -19.61 1.35 -8.37
C LYS A 593 -18.11 1.29 -8.11
N VAL A 594 -17.69 1.67 -6.92
CA VAL A 594 -16.31 1.60 -6.46
C VAL A 594 -16.29 0.69 -5.24
N ASP A 595 -15.58 -0.43 -5.31
CA ASP A 595 -15.50 -1.42 -4.23
C ASP A 595 -14.52 -0.98 -3.12
N ARG A 596 -14.32 -1.84 -2.10
CA ARG A 596 -13.42 -1.56 -0.98
C ARG A 596 -11.95 -1.46 -1.39
N SER A 597 -11.57 -2.11 -2.48
CA SER A 597 -10.23 -2.03 -3.10
C SER A 597 -10.10 -0.89 -4.11
N GLU A 598 -11.13 -0.02 -4.18
CA GLU A 598 -11.26 1.08 -5.14
C GLU A 598 -11.30 0.62 -6.62
N LYS A 599 -11.59 -0.66 -6.87
CA LYS A 599 -11.86 -1.15 -8.23
C LYS A 599 -13.20 -0.60 -8.70
N MET A 600 -13.18 -0.02 -9.91
CA MET A 600 -14.34 0.60 -10.51
C MET A 600 -15.04 -0.37 -11.47
N SER A 601 -16.36 -0.44 -11.38
CA SER A 601 -17.22 -1.10 -12.36
C SER A 601 -18.35 -0.17 -12.77
N VAL A 602 -18.80 -0.27 -14.01
CA VAL A 602 -19.78 0.64 -14.60
C VAL A 602 -20.92 -0.13 -15.20
N GLU A 603 -22.13 0.33 -14.91
CA GLU A 603 -23.37 -0.14 -15.53
C GLU A 603 -23.98 1.01 -16.32
N VAL A 604 -24.32 0.78 -17.57
CA VAL A 604 -25.05 1.71 -18.42
C VAL A 604 -26.45 1.17 -18.64
N TYR A 605 -27.46 1.87 -18.11
CA TYR A 605 -28.87 1.56 -18.35
C TYR A 605 -29.42 2.42 -19.47
N ILE A 606 -30.15 1.80 -20.39
CA ILE A 606 -30.76 2.42 -21.55
C ILE A 606 -32.29 2.29 -21.39
N PRO A 607 -32.98 3.33 -20.86
CA PRO A 607 -34.41 3.26 -20.55
C PRO A 607 -35.27 2.86 -21.74
N GLN A 608 -34.93 3.35 -22.93
CA GLN A 608 -35.69 3.11 -24.16
C GLN A 608 -35.71 1.66 -24.61
N LEU A 609 -34.69 0.89 -24.22
CA LEU A 609 -34.53 -0.53 -24.55
C LEU A 609 -34.75 -1.46 -23.35
N ASP A 610 -35.00 -0.91 -22.16
CA ASP A 610 -35.04 -1.63 -20.89
C ASP A 610 -33.84 -2.57 -20.77
N HIS A 611 -32.64 -2.07 -21.12
CA HIS A 611 -31.40 -2.84 -21.23
C HIS A 611 -30.31 -2.26 -20.36
N THR A 612 -29.62 -3.13 -19.65
CA THR A 612 -28.43 -2.74 -18.85
C THR A 612 -27.21 -3.47 -19.38
N GLU A 613 -26.15 -2.74 -19.67
CA GLU A 613 -24.84 -3.29 -20.05
C GLU A 613 -23.85 -3.05 -18.92
N GLN A 614 -23.20 -4.12 -18.48
CA GLN A 614 -22.07 -4.02 -17.53
C GLN A 614 -20.77 -3.88 -18.31
N ILE A 615 -20.01 -2.84 -17.99
CA ILE A 615 -18.78 -2.52 -18.68
C ILE A 615 -17.63 -2.58 -17.69
N GLU A 616 -16.64 -3.39 -17.97
CA GLU A 616 -15.40 -3.40 -17.21
C GLU A 616 -14.58 -2.17 -17.57
N VAL A 617 -14.18 -1.40 -16.55
CA VAL A 617 -13.39 -0.19 -16.75
C VAL A 617 -11.93 -0.59 -16.87
N LEU A 618 -11.40 -0.53 -18.09
CA LEU A 618 -9.98 -0.73 -18.36
C LEU A 618 -9.25 0.59 -18.21
N THR A 619 -8.49 0.73 -17.12
CA THR A 619 -7.69 1.94 -16.89
C THR A 619 -6.58 2.07 -17.94
N LYS A 620 -6.46 3.26 -18.53
CA LYS A 620 -5.43 3.57 -19.49
C LYS A 620 -4.15 4.02 -18.76
N LYS A 621 -3.01 3.47 -19.16
CA LYS A 621 -1.71 3.90 -18.63
C LYS A 621 -1.43 5.36 -18.97
N GLU A 622 -0.90 6.12 -18.00
CA GLU A 622 -0.45 7.48 -18.26
C GLU A 622 0.77 7.46 -19.21
N SER A 623 0.68 8.15 -20.33
CA SER A 623 1.86 8.47 -21.14
C SER A 623 2.58 9.65 -20.47
N VAL A 624 3.77 9.41 -19.96
CA VAL A 624 4.62 10.48 -19.41
C VAL A 624 5.14 11.29 -20.59
N THR A 625 4.59 12.45 -20.83
CA THR A 625 5.24 13.48 -21.66
C THR A 625 6.44 14.01 -20.89
N HIS A 626 7.63 13.69 -21.36
CA HIS A 626 8.91 14.23 -20.85
C HIS A 626 9.07 15.72 -21.15
#